data_b0900cc17ef2718113e547d42e927b5a
#
_entry.id   b0900cc17ef2718113e547d42e927b5a
#
_cell.length_a   1.000
_cell.length_b   1.000
_cell.length_c   1.000
_cell.angle_alpha   90.00
_cell.angle_beta   90.00
_cell.angle_gamma   90.00
#
_symmetry.space_group_name_H-M   'P 1'
#
loop_
_entity.id
_entity.type
_entity.pdbx_description
1 polymer ?
#
loop_
_entity_poly.entity_id
_entity_poly.type
_entity_poly.pdbx_seq_one_letter_code
_entity_poly.pdbx_strand_id
1 'polypeptide(L)'
;ETVEAKLNSAYASGGAKLAISTIQEMMNIHIDRYVLINMKGLVQLVDAVGGITVNNTFDFPISIEENEPEYTAKIEPGVQKINGDQALVYARMRYQDPEGDYGRQKRQREVIKKVVEKVLSLNSVSHYQAILKAVSSNMQTYIELTSGSIPQLLGYKDAFRRIDSQQLRGEDATLADGGSYQIVTRDHLLEMQNLLRKSLGLSTLSKLE
;
A
#
# COMPACT_ATOMS: atom_id res chain seq x y z
N GLU A 1 -7.27 5.79 -28.37
CA GLU A 1 -6.58 7.07 -28.09
C GLU A 1 -5.68 6.88 -26.86
N THR A 2 -4.39 7.09 -27.01
CA THR A 2 -3.44 7.03 -25.89
C THR A 2 -3.45 8.40 -25.22
N VAL A 3 -3.83 8.45 -23.95
CA VAL A 3 -3.85 9.69 -23.16
C VAL A 3 -2.68 9.66 -22.20
N GLU A 4 -1.81 10.65 -22.24
CA GLU A 4 -0.81 10.85 -21.19
C GLU A 4 -1.49 11.30 -19.90
N ALA A 5 -1.36 10.49 -18.85
CA ALA A 5 -2.00 10.75 -17.57
C ALA A 5 -1.16 10.23 -16.40
N LYS A 6 -1.43 10.74 -15.20
CA LYS A 6 -0.78 10.22 -13.99
C LYS A 6 -1.16 8.75 -13.76
N LEU A 7 -0.21 7.92 -13.39
CA LEU A 7 -0.45 6.50 -13.09
C LEU A 7 -1.62 6.30 -12.12
N ASN A 8 -1.72 7.14 -11.09
CA ASN A 8 -2.78 7.05 -10.09
C ASN A 8 -4.17 7.41 -10.62
N SER A 9 -4.28 8.09 -11.78
CA SER A 9 -5.56 8.39 -12.41
C SER A 9 -6.22 7.18 -13.05
N ALA A 10 -5.46 6.12 -13.33
CA ALA A 10 -5.99 4.89 -13.90
C ALA A 10 -7.11 4.27 -13.02
N TYR A 11 -6.95 4.32 -11.70
CA TYR A 11 -7.99 3.84 -10.80
C TYR A 11 -9.26 4.71 -10.86
N ALA A 12 -9.11 6.02 -10.90
CA ALA A 12 -10.26 6.94 -11.00
C ALA A 12 -11.01 6.78 -12.33
N SER A 13 -10.30 6.45 -13.41
CA SER A 13 -10.85 6.33 -14.77
C SER A 13 -11.49 4.96 -15.05
N GLY A 14 -10.96 3.87 -14.49
CA GLY A 14 -11.43 2.50 -14.83
C GLY A 14 -11.34 1.51 -13.68
N GLY A 15 -11.28 2.00 -12.43
CA GLY A 15 -11.25 1.17 -11.23
C GLY A 15 -10.02 0.26 -11.13
N ALA A 16 -10.16 -0.81 -10.34
CA ALA A 16 -9.08 -1.76 -10.09
C ALA A 16 -8.58 -2.42 -11.40
N LYS A 17 -9.47 -2.72 -12.33
CA LYS A 17 -9.11 -3.38 -13.59
C LYS A 17 -8.13 -2.55 -14.41
N LEU A 18 -8.43 -1.26 -14.62
CA LEU A 18 -7.54 -0.38 -15.38
C LEU A 18 -6.24 -0.10 -14.63
N ALA A 19 -6.29 0.12 -13.32
CA ALA A 19 -5.10 0.31 -12.51
C ALA A 19 -4.14 -0.90 -12.59
N ILE A 20 -4.69 -2.13 -12.48
CA ILE A 20 -3.90 -3.36 -12.57
C ILE A 20 -3.28 -3.51 -13.96
N SER A 21 -4.07 -3.34 -15.05
CA SER A 21 -3.54 -3.47 -16.40
C SER A 21 -2.45 -2.44 -16.70
N THR A 22 -2.63 -1.20 -16.25
CA THR A 22 -1.63 -0.14 -16.41
C THR A 22 -0.32 -0.45 -15.67
N ILE A 23 -0.43 -0.97 -14.44
CA ILE A 23 0.76 -1.37 -13.66
C ILE A 23 1.45 -2.58 -14.29
N GLN A 24 0.70 -3.57 -14.75
CA GLN A 24 1.25 -4.76 -15.44
C GLN A 24 2.02 -4.36 -16.70
N GLU A 25 1.45 -3.48 -17.51
CA GLU A 25 2.08 -2.99 -18.72
C GLU A 25 3.34 -2.16 -18.39
N MET A 26 3.22 -1.19 -17.46
CA MET A 26 4.34 -0.35 -17.04
C MET A 26 5.50 -1.15 -16.43
N MET A 27 5.20 -2.18 -15.64
CA MET A 27 6.22 -2.97 -14.93
C MET A 27 6.64 -4.23 -15.69
N ASN A 28 5.98 -4.56 -16.79
CA ASN A 28 6.21 -5.77 -17.58
C ASN A 28 6.20 -7.06 -16.72
N ILE A 29 5.17 -7.17 -15.88
CA ILE A 29 4.92 -8.33 -15.00
C ILE A 29 3.44 -8.69 -15.03
N HIS A 30 3.11 -9.91 -14.62
CA HIS A 30 1.72 -10.32 -14.38
C HIS A 30 1.35 -10.16 -12.90
N ILE A 31 0.12 -9.71 -12.63
CA ILE A 31 -0.46 -9.59 -11.29
C ILE A 31 -1.62 -10.56 -11.17
N ASP A 32 -1.44 -11.64 -10.41
CA ASP A 32 -2.44 -12.70 -10.24
C ASP A 32 -3.52 -12.36 -9.22
N ARG A 33 -3.18 -11.56 -8.23
CA ARG A 33 -4.06 -11.27 -7.09
C ARG A 33 -3.97 -9.81 -6.70
N TYR A 34 -5.09 -9.27 -6.22
CA TYR A 34 -5.12 -7.94 -5.64
C TYR A 34 -6.01 -7.88 -4.40
N VAL A 35 -5.74 -6.90 -3.57
CA VAL A 35 -6.61 -6.48 -2.47
C VAL A 35 -6.87 -4.99 -2.62
N LEU A 36 -8.12 -4.61 -2.71
CA LEU A 36 -8.58 -3.23 -2.67
C LEU A 36 -9.26 -2.99 -1.32
N ILE A 37 -8.80 -2.00 -0.58
CA ILE A 37 -9.38 -1.63 0.70
C ILE A 37 -9.59 -0.12 0.73
N ASN A 38 -10.78 0.32 1.17
CA ASN A 38 -11.05 1.74 1.37
C ASN A 38 -10.57 2.21 2.76
N MET A 39 -10.68 3.51 3.03
CA MET A 39 -10.23 4.11 4.29
C MET A 39 -10.92 3.48 5.51
N LYS A 40 -12.22 3.25 5.45
CA LYS A 40 -12.99 2.59 6.53
C LYS A 40 -12.53 1.15 6.73
N GLY A 41 -12.24 0.44 5.65
CA GLY A 41 -11.70 -0.91 5.71
C GLY A 41 -10.32 -0.96 6.35
N LEU A 42 -9.46 0.02 6.09
CA LEU A 42 -8.15 0.13 6.75
C LEU A 42 -8.30 0.28 8.27
N VAL A 43 -9.17 1.19 8.71
CA VAL A 43 -9.49 1.37 10.14
C VAL A 43 -9.94 0.05 10.75
N GLN A 44 -10.95 -0.58 10.15
CA GLN A 44 -11.50 -1.86 10.63
C GLN A 44 -10.46 -2.99 10.66
N LEU A 45 -9.59 -3.04 9.66
CA LEU A 45 -8.54 -4.06 9.57
C LEU A 45 -7.51 -3.91 10.69
N VAL A 46 -7.05 -2.68 10.95
CA VAL A 46 -6.10 -2.39 12.03
C VAL A 46 -6.71 -2.71 13.39
N ASP A 47 -7.98 -2.35 13.61
CA ASP A 47 -8.68 -2.65 14.86
C ASP A 47 -8.90 -4.15 15.03
N ALA A 48 -9.29 -4.87 13.97
CA ALA A 48 -9.53 -6.30 13.99
C ALA A 48 -8.27 -7.12 14.30
N VAL A 49 -7.08 -6.64 13.92
CA VAL A 49 -5.80 -7.28 14.32
C VAL A 49 -5.30 -6.82 15.71
N GLY A 50 -6.08 -6.00 16.39
CA GLY A 50 -5.77 -5.51 17.74
C GLY A 50 -4.79 -4.34 17.77
N GLY A 51 -4.71 -3.55 16.68
CA GLY A 51 -3.78 -2.43 16.54
C GLY A 51 -2.40 -2.86 16.04
N ILE A 52 -1.63 -1.88 15.59
CA ILE A 52 -0.24 -2.05 15.10
C ILE A 52 0.72 -1.16 15.88
N THR A 53 2.00 -1.51 15.88
CA THR A 53 3.04 -0.69 16.50
C THR A 53 3.83 0.03 15.42
N VAL A 54 3.88 1.36 15.52
CA VAL A 54 4.65 2.24 14.63
C VAL A 54 5.63 3.08 15.45
N ASN A 55 6.59 3.71 14.76
CA ASN A 55 7.51 4.66 15.36
C ASN A 55 7.35 6.01 14.67
N ASN A 56 6.75 6.98 15.34
CA ASN A 56 6.78 8.37 14.89
C ASN A 56 8.19 8.94 15.15
N THR A 57 8.97 9.10 14.10
CA THR A 57 10.36 9.60 14.16
C THR A 57 10.46 11.12 14.10
N PHE A 58 9.34 11.83 13.96
CA PHE A 58 9.30 13.27 14.04
C PHE A 58 9.35 13.72 15.53
N ASP A 59 9.76 14.95 15.77
CA ASP A 59 9.76 15.60 17.08
C ASP A 59 8.42 16.28 17.41
N PHE A 60 7.41 16.07 16.57
CA PHE A 60 6.04 16.58 16.70
C PHE A 60 5.00 15.46 16.52
N PRO A 61 3.78 15.64 17.05
CA PRO A 61 2.69 14.69 16.84
C PRO A 61 2.26 14.64 15.37
N ILE A 62 2.15 13.45 14.80
CA ILE A 62 1.54 13.27 13.49
C ILE A 62 0.03 13.53 13.61
N SER A 63 -0.47 14.49 12.84
CA SER A 63 -1.87 14.89 12.74
C SER A 63 -2.19 15.34 11.32
N ILE A 64 -3.46 15.24 10.93
CA ILE A 64 -3.98 15.80 9.68
C ILE A 64 -5.17 16.74 9.93
N GLU A 65 -5.48 17.01 11.19
CA GLU A 65 -6.63 17.80 11.63
C GLU A 65 -6.69 19.20 11.01
N GLU A 66 -5.53 19.82 10.75
CA GLU A 66 -5.44 21.14 10.13
C GLU A 66 -6.01 21.16 8.70
N ASN A 67 -5.79 20.07 7.93
CA ASN A 67 -6.22 19.96 6.53
C ASN A 67 -7.50 19.13 6.38
N GLU A 68 -7.78 18.27 7.34
CA GLU A 68 -8.88 17.31 7.35
C GLU A 68 -9.48 17.25 8.77
N PRO A 69 -10.30 18.26 9.18
CA PRO A 69 -10.76 18.42 10.56
C PRO A 69 -11.58 17.26 11.12
N GLU A 70 -12.13 16.41 10.26
CA GLU A 70 -12.85 15.21 10.68
C GLU A 70 -11.94 14.12 11.29
N TYR A 71 -10.61 14.21 11.09
CA TYR A 71 -9.65 13.25 11.62
C TYR A 71 -8.82 13.87 12.75
N THR A 72 -9.32 13.73 13.96
CA THR A 72 -8.73 14.34 15.19
C THR A 72 -7.70 13.46 15.90
N ALA A 73 -7.51 12.21 15.45
CA ALA A 73 -6.54 11.31 16.04
C ALA A 73 -5.11 11.83 15.85
N LYS A 74 -4.26 11.60 16.85
CA LYS A 74 -2.85 12.04 16.86
C LYS A 74 -1.94 10.88 17.23
N ILE A 75 -0.73 10.90 16.72
CA ILE A 75 0.33 9.94 17.04
C ILE A 75 1.53 10.71 17.57
N GLU A 76 1.73 10.64 18.88
CA GLU A 76 2.83 11.31 19.57
C GLU A 76 4.20 10.81 19.08
N PRO A 77 5.30 11.56 19.26
CA PRO A 77 6.65 11.11 18.96
C PRO A 77 7.00 9.77 19.64
N GLY A 78 7.80 8.96 18.96
CA GLY A 78 8.31 7.69 19.48
C GLY A 78 7.50 6.47 19.10
N VAL A 79 7.84 5.36 19.75
CA VAL A 79 7.23 4.05 19.49
C VAL A 79 5.94 3.90 20.26
N GLN A 80 4.84 3.61 19.56
CA GLN A 80 3.56 3.41 20.20
C GLN A 80 2.66 2.46 19.43
N LYS A 81 1.75 1.83 20.16
CA LYS A 81 0.67 1.03 19.60
C LYS A 81 -0.48 1.97 19.21
N ILE A 82 -0.92 1.87 17.97
CA ILE A 82 -1.98 2.70 17.40
C ILE A 82 -3.19 1.86 16.98
N ASN A 83 -4.37 2.45 17.08
CA ASN A 83 -5.64 1.89 16.62
C ASN A 83 -5.91 2.25 15.14
N GLY A 84 -7.08 1.89 14.63
CA GLY A 84 -7.46 2.11 13.23
C GLY A 84 -7.49 3.57 12.83
N ASP A 85 -8.10 4.46 13.65
CA ASP A 85 -8.18 5.89 13.34
C ASP A 85 -6.80 6.54 13.32
N GLN A 86 -5.96 6.19 14.28
CA GLN A 86 -4.57 6.64 14.32
C GLN A 86 -3.76 6.10 13.13
N ALA A 87 -3.98 4.85 12.72
CA ALA A 87 -3.31 4.27 11.55
C ALA A 87 -3.73 4.97 10.25
N LEU A 88 -5.00 5.39 10.15
CA LEU A 88 -5.50 6.18 9.03
C LEU A 88 -4.79 7.54 8.97
N VAL A 89 -4.71 8.27 10.08
CA VAL A 89 -3.99 9.54 10.17
C VAL A 89 -2.51 9.36 9.83
N TYR A 90 -1.86 8.34 10.38
CA TYR A 90 -0.46 8.00 10.10
C TYR A 90 -0.20 7.77 8.60
N ALA A 91 -1.09 7.03 7.94
CA ALA A 91 -0.98 6.71 6.51
C ALA A 91 -1.36 7.88 5.58
N ARG A 92 -2.06 8.90 6.07
CA ARG A 92 -2.53 10.06 5.26
C ARG A 92 -1.66 11.30 5.41
N MET A 93 -0.98 11.48 6.53
CA MET A 93 -0.15 12.67 6.77
C MET A 93 0.84 12.89 5.61
N ARG A 94 0.89 14.10 5.11
CA ARG A 94 1.71 14.47 3.95
C ARG A 94 2.39 15.83 4.13
N TYR A 95 1.64 16.85 4.55
CA TYR A 95 2.07 18.25 4.48
C TYR A 95 3.17 18.60 5.46
N GLN A 96 3.23 17.92 6.60
CA GLN A 96 4.25 18.11 7.63
C GLN A 96 5.49 17.23 7.40
N ASP A 97 5.45 16.31 6.41
CA ASP A 97 6.57 15.44 6.11
C ASP A 97 7.55 16.09 5.15
N PRO A 98 8.84 16.20 5.50
CA PRO A 98 9.87 16.72 4.59
C PRO A 98 9.98 15.94 3.26
N GLU A 99 9.64 14.63 3.25
CA GLU A 99 9.58 13.80 2.05
C GLU A 99 8.22 13.91 1.33
N GLY A 100 7.26 14.67 1.85
CA GLY A 100 5.96 14.92 1.24
C GLY A 100 5.19 13.63 0.89
N ASP A 101 4.89 13.45 -0.39
CA ASP A 101 4.14 12.28 -0.88
C ASP A 101 4.92 10.97 -0.72
N TYR A 102 6.23 11.00 -0.86
CA TYR A 102 7.08 9.82 -0.68
C TYR A 102 7.08 9.33 0.77
N GLY A 103 7.14 10.24 1.74
CA GLY A 103 7.01 9.90 3.15
C GLY A 103 5.65 9.30 3.47
N ARG A 104 4.56 9.86 2.92
CA ARG A 104 3.21 9.27 3.01
C ARG A 104 3.18 7.83 2.48
N GLN A 105 3.70 7.59 1.29
CA GLN A 105 3.76 6.25 0.70
C GLN A 105 4.58 5.28 1.55
N LYS A 106 5.67 5.75 2.17
CA LYS A 106 6.51 4.94 3.08
C LYS A 106 5.70 4.48 4.31
N ARG A 107 4.95 5.40 4.94
CA ARG A 107 4.07 5.06 6.07
C ARG A 107 2.93 4.14 5.66
N GLN A 108 2.34 4.32 4.47
CA GLN A 108 1.33 3.38 3.94
C GLN A 108 1.89 1.96 3.83
N ARG A 109 3.08 1.80 3.25
CA ARG A 109 3.73 0.49 3.16
C ARG A 109 4.06 -0.09 4.54
N GLU A 110 4.47 0.75 5.50
CA GLU A 110 4.71 0.33 6.87
C GLU A 110 3.43 -0.20 7.53
N VAL A 111 2.31 0.51 7.42
CA VAL A 111 1.01 0.05 7.94
C VAL A 111 0.63 -1.30 7.34
N ILE A 112 0.72 -1.46 6.02
CA ILE A 112 0.43 -2.73 5.35
C ILE A 112 1.33 -3.84 5.89
N LYS A 113 2.64 -3.60 5.98
CA LYS A 113 3.61 -4.57 6.51
C LYS A 113 3.26 -5.00 7.94
N LYS A 114 2.98 -4.02 8.81
CA LYS A 114 2.62 -4.30 10.22
C LYS A 114 1.31 -5.08 10.35
N VAL A 115 0.31 -4.78 9.52
CA VAL A 115 -0.93 -5.54 9.47
C VAL A 115 -0.68 -6.98 9.02
N VAL A 116 0.09 -7.18 7.94
CA VAL A 116 0.46 -8.52 7.46
C VAL A 116 1.20 -9.30 8.54
N GLU A 117 2.20 -8.71 9.20
CA GLU A 117 2.92 -9.33 10.32
C GLU A 117 1.97 -9.77 11.44
N LYS A 118 0.99 -8.93 11.78
CA LYS A 118 -0.03 -9.24 12.80
C LYS A 118 -0.94 -10.37 12.35
N VAL A 119 -1.47 -10.33 11.15
CA VAL A 119 -2.31 -11.40 10.59
C VAL A 119 -1.56 -12.73 10.62
N LEU A 120 -0.31 -12.76 10.15
CA LEU A 120 0.50 -13.98 10.12
C LEU A 120 0.90 -14.50 11.51
N SER A 121 0.86 -13.65 12.54
CA SER A 121 1.11 -14.06 13.92
C SER A 121 -0.08 -14.78 14.56
N LEU A 122 -1.27 -14.71 13.93
CA LEU A 122 -2.47 -15.40 14.45
C LEU A 122 -2.36 -16.91 14.21
N ASN A 123 -2.77 -17.68 15.20
CA ASN A 123 -2.65 -19.14 15.18
C ASN A 123 -4.01 -19.87 15.03
N SER A 124 -5.08 -19.12 14.79
CA SER A 124 -6.44 -19.66 14.77
C SER A 124 -7.21 -19.26 13.53
N VAL A 125 -7.81 -20.24 12.85
CA VAL A 125 -8.70 -20.00 11.70
C VAL A 125 -9.86 -19.08 12.05
N SER A 126 -10.38 -19.18 13.27
CA SER A 126 -11.48 -18.33 13.75
C SER A 126 -11.10 -16.84 13.81
N HIS A 127 -9.85 -16.51 14.17
CA HIS A 127 -9.36 -15.12 14.12
C HIS A 127 -9.30 -14.58 12.70
N TYR A 128 -8.85 -15.37 11.73
CA TYR A 128 -8.85 -14.96 10.32
C TYR A 128 -10.28 -14.70 9.81
N GLN A 129 -11.23 -15.58 10.15
CA GLN A 129 -12.63 -15.40 9.80
C GLN A 129 -13.23 -14.14 10.42
N ALA A 130 -12.91 -13.85 11.69
CA ALA A 130 -13.36 -12.63 12.36
C ALA A 130 -12.83 -11.36 11.68
N ILE A 131 -11.54 -11.34 11.31
CA ILE A 131 -10.93 -10.23 10.56
C ILE A 131 -11.62 -10.05 9.21
N LEU A 132 -11.76 -11.12 8.43
CA LEU A 132 -12.39 -11.08 7.11
C LEU A 132 -13.83 -10.58 7.21
N LYS A 133 -14.60 -11.02 8.19
CA LYS A 133 -15.95 -10.54 8.44
C LYS A 133 -15.98 -9.05 8.77
N ALA A 134 -15.04 -8.57 9.58
CA ALA A 134 -14.95 -7.16 9.96
C ALA A 134 -14.70 -6.23 8.76
N VAL A 135 -13.91 -6.66 7.78
CA VAL A 135 -13.53 -5.82 6.63
C VAL A 135 -14.32 -6.11 5.35
N SER A 136 -15.14 -7.15 5.30
CA SER A 136 -15.77 -7.67 4.08
C SER A 136 -16.58 -6.65 3.28
N SER A 137 -17.24 -5.69 3.94
CA SER A 137 -18.01 -4.63 3.28
C SER A 137 -17.15 -3.50 2.70
N ASN A 138 -15.88 -3.43 3.05
CA ASN A 138 -14.95 -2.35 2.72
C ASN A 138 -13.68 -2.86 2.01
N MET A 139 -13.68 -4.12 1.59
CA MET A 139 -12.58 -4.77 0.89
C MET A 139 -13.09 -5.53 -0.32
N GLN A 140 -12.33 -5.47 -1.42
CA GLN A 140 -12.53 -6.28 -2.62
C GLN A 140 -11.24 -7.04 -2.93
N THR A 141 -11.36 -8.30 -3.32
CA THR A 141 -10.20 -9.12 -3.66
C THR A 141 -10.59 -10.29 -4.56
N TYR A 142 -9.66 -10.75 -5.40
CA TYR A 142 -9.78 -12.04 -6.10
C TYR A 142 -9.20 -13.20 -5.30
N ILE A 143 -8.68 -12.98 -4.11
CA ILE A 143 -8.28 -14.07 -3.23
C ILE A 143 -9.56 -14.69 -2.67
N GLU A 144 -9.78 -15.96 -2.96
CA GLU A 144 -10.87 -16.71 -2.33
C GLU A 144 -10.55 -16.87 -0.83
N LEU A 145 -11.27 -16.12 0.00
CA LEU A 145 -11.08 -16.12 1.46
C LEU A 145 -12.12 -17.04 2.11
N THR A 146 -12.12 -18.30 1.70
CA THR A 146 -12.98 -19.35 2.27
C THR A 146 -12.26 -20.11 3.38
N SER A 147 -13.01 -20.84 4.19
CA SER A 147 -12.43 -21.73 5.22
C SER A 147 -11.48 -22.78 4.63
N GLY A 148 -11.65 -23.14 3.36
CA GLY A 148 -10.77 -24.07 2.65
C GLY A 148 -9.49 -23.42 2.11
N SER A 149 -9.51 -22.14 1.72
CA SER A 149 -8.35 -21.42 1.18
C SER A 149 -7.45 -20.81 2.27
N ILE A 150 -7.98 -20.53 3.46
CA ILE A 150 -7.20 -20.01 4.59
C ILE A 150 -5.99 -20.91 4.93
N PRO A 151 -6.12 -22.25 5.07
CA PRO A 151 -4.97 -23.11 5.31
C PRO A 151 -3.90 -23.04 4.21
N GLN A 152 -4.32 -22.88 2.95
CA GLN A 152 -3.38 -22.71 1.82
C GLN A 152 -2.64 -21.39 1.93
N LEU A 153 -3.33 -20.28 2.26
CA LEU A 153 -2.70 -18.97 2.49
C LEU A 153 -1.72 -19.03 3.66
N LEU A 154 -2.04 -19.79 4.72
CA LEU A 154 -1.13 -20.02 5.85
C LEU A 154 0.12 -20.81 5.44
N GLY A 155 0.05 -21.67 4.42
CA GLY A 155 1.21 -22.34 3.84
C GLY A 155 2.24 -21.39 3.26
N TYR A 156 1.85 -20.17 2.87
CA TYR A 156 2.75 -19.10 2.43
C TYR A 156 3.30 -18.23 3.57
N LYS A 157 2.99 -18.55 4.84
CA LYS A 157 3.41 -17.74 6.01
C LYS A 157 4.91 -17.45 6.01
N ASP A 158 5.73 -18.41 5.62
CA ASP A 158 7.18 -18.24 5.59
C ASP A 158 7.64 -17.32 4.45
N ALA A 159 6.92 -17.29 3.33
CA ALA A 159 7.19 -16.35 2.24
C ALA A 159 6.97 -14.88 2.64
N PHE A 160 6.08 -14.62 3.59
CA PHE A 160 5.82 -13.27 4.11
C PHE A 160 6.76 -12.83 5.24
N ARG A 161 7.69 -13.68 5.69
CA ARG A 161 8.69 -13.30 6.71
C ARG A 161 9.65 -12.23 6.21
N ARG A 162 9.82 -12.13 4.89
CA ARG A 162 10.63 -11.11 4.25
C ARG A 162 9.77 -10.31 3.27
N ILE A 163 9.47 -9.08 3.64
CA ILE A 163 8.81 -8.11 2.76
C ILE A 163 9.84 -7.06 2.39
N ASP A 164 10.35 -7.13 1.17
CA ASP A 164 11.22 -6.11 0.59
C ASP A 164 10.32 -5.03 -0.05
N SER A 165 10.51 -3.78 0.37
CA SER A 165 9.73 -2.65 -0.13
C SER A 165 10.57 -1.79 -1.05
N GLN A 166 10.07 -1.55 -2.24
CA GLN A 166 10.69 -0.67 -3.23
C GLN A 166 9.77 0.53 -3.51
N GLN A 167 10.37 1.63 -3.90
CA GLN A 167 9.66 2.84 -4.25
C GLN A 167 10.17 3.36 -5.60
N LEU A 168 9.27 3.41 -6.59
CA LEU A 168 9.57 4.05 -7.86
C LEU A 168 9.54 5.57 -7.64
N ARG A 169 10.72 6.20 -7.69
CA ARG A 169 10.86 7.65 -7.54
C ARG A 169 11.07 8.29 -8.90
N GLY A 170 10.45 9.45 -9.09
CA GLY A 170 10.66 10.31 -10.24
C GLY A 170 11.19 11.68 -9.82
N GLU A 171 11.45 12.52 -10.79
CA GLU A 171 11.80 13.92 -10.62
C GLU A 171 10.52 14.77 -10.60
N ASP A 172 10.48 15.77 -9.73
CA ASP A 172 9.36 16.71 -9.67
C ASP A 172 9.28 17.52 -10.96
N ALA A 173 8.10 17.55 -11.58
CA ALA A 173 7.84 18.33 -12.77
C ALA A 173 6.46 18.97 -12.73
N THR A 174 6.35 20.18 -13.26
CA THR A 174 5.08 20.82 -13.56
C THR A 174 4.91 20.82 -15.08
N LEU A 175 3.87 20.13 -15.56
CA LEU A 175 3.61 20.05 -17.00
C LEU A 175 2.74 21.23 -17.49
N ALA A 176 2.50 21.29 -18.80
CA ALA A 176 1.79 22.39 -19.45
C ALA A 176 0.33 22.58 -18.97
N ASP A 177 -0.27 21.55 -18.39
CA ASP A 177 -1.59 21.59 -17.77
C ASP A 177 -1.59 22.23 -16.37
N GLY A 178 -0.41 22.66 -15.87
CA GLY A 178 -0.21 23.20 -14.53
C GLY A 178 -0.20 22.11 -13.42
N GLY A 179 -0.31 20.84 -13.79
CA GLY A 179 -0.29 19.71 -12.86
C GLY A 179 1.12 19.39 -12.34
N SER A 180 1.21 19.00 -11.08
CA SER A 180 2.44 18.46 -10.49
C SER A 180 2.56 16.96 -10.81
N TYR A 181 3.71 16.53 -11.30
CA TYR A 181 4.01 15.17 -11.72
C TYR A 181 5.32 14.68 -11.12
N GLN A 182 5.46 13.37 -11.08
CA GLN A 182 6.72 12.68 -10.81
C GLN A 182 7.13 11.96 -12.11
N ILE A 183 8.17 12.46 -12.77
CA ILE A 183 8.65 11.90 -14.03
C ILE A 183 9.74 10.88 -13.74
N VAL A 184 9.45 9.63 -14.02
CA VAL A 184 10.41 8.53 -13.85
C VAL A 184 11.26 8.41 -15.12
N THR A 185 12.57 8.37 -14.95
CA THR A 185 13.49 8.15 -16.09
C THR A 185 13.35 6.73 -16.64
N ARG A 186 13.62 6.55 -17.93
CA ARG A 186 13.55 5.22 -18.59
C ARG A 186 14.48 4.22 -17.93
N ASP A 187 15.69 4.64 -17.56
CA ASP A 187 16.69 3.77 -16.94
C ASP A 187 16.23 3.29 -15.56
N HIS A 188 15.68 4.20 -14.74
CA HIS A 188 15.14 3.82 -13.43
C HIS A 188 13.91 2.92 -13.53
N LEU A 189 13.03 3.16 -14.51
CA LEU A 189 11.90 2.26 -14.75
C LEU A 189 12.38 0.86 -15.16
N LEU A 190 13.37 0.76 -16.05
CA LEU A 190 13.96 -0.53 -16.45
C LEU A 190 14.61 -1.25 -15.28
N GLU A 191 15.33 -0.52 -14.43
CA GLU A 191 15.91 -1.07 -13.19
C GLU A 191 14.83 -1.67 -12.29
N MET A 192 13.74 -0.94 -12.06
CA MET A 192 12.61 -1.40 -11.23
C MET A 192 11.87 -2.58 -11.86
N GLN A 193 11.65 -2.58 -13.17
CA GLN A 193 11.12 -3.73 -13.90
C GLN A 193 11.98 -4.97 -13.66
N ASN A 194 13.29 -4.85 -13.85
CA ASN A 194 14.22 -5.95 -13.71
C ASN A 194 14.33 -6.47 -12.27
N LEU A 195 14.23 -5.60 -11.29
CA LEU A 195 14.19 -5.98 -9.89
C LEU A 195 12.96 -6.84 -9.57
N LEU A 196 11.77 -6.41 -10.01
CA LEU A 196 10.52 -7.17 -9.83
C LEU A 196 10.54 -8.48 -10.61
N ARG A 197 10.97 -8.46 -11.88
CA ARG A 197 11.06 -9.65 -12.72
C ARG A 197 11.99 -10.69 -12.13
N LYS A 198 13.16 -10.27 -11.62
CA LYS A 198 14.11 -11.15 -10.92
C LYS A 198 13.49 -11.78 -9.67
N SER A 199 12.72 -11.03 -8.88
CA SER A 199 12.03 -11.58 -7.71
C SER A 199 10.96 -12.60 -8.06
N LEU A 200 10.40 -12.52 -9.27
CA LEU A 200 9.42 -13.46 -9.83
C LEU A 200 10.06 -14.63 -10.61
N GLY A 201 11.39 -14.72 -10.66
CA GLY A 201 12.09 -15.74 -11.44
C GLY A 201 12.01 -15.54 -12.97
N LEU A 202 11.67 -14.33 -13.43
CA LEU A 202 11.58 -13.97 -14.84
C LEU A 202 12.93 -13.44 -15.36
N SER A 203 13.15 -13.59 -16.67
CA SER A 203 14.33 -13.00 -17.33
C SER A 203 14.32 -11.48 -17.25
N THR A 204 15.51 -10.89 -17.10
CA THR A 204 15.67 -9.43 -17.15
C THR A 204 15.57 -8.90 -18.58
N LEU A 205 15.16 -7.65 -18.71
CA LEU A 205 15.08 -6.93 -19.96
C LEU A 205 16.35 -6.12 -20.19
N SER A 206 16.78 -6.01 -21.45
CA SER A 206 17.91 -5.15 -21.85
C SER A 206 17.48 -3.71 -22.16
N LYS A 207 16.20 -3.49 -22.42
CA LYS A 207 15.56 -2.19 -22.70
C LYS A 207 14.09 -2.24 -22.30
N LEU A 208 13.46 -1.06 -22.16
CA LEU A 208 11.99 -0.97 -22.04
C LEU A 208 11.32 -1.45 -23.34
N GLU A 209 10.33 -2.29 -23.21
CA GLU A 209 9.45 -2.76 -24.29
C GLU A 209 8.20 -1.91 -24.37
#